data_8e87a8a1f825c626fc89b31202159c8f
#
_entry.id   8e87a8a1f825c626fc89b31202159c8f
#
_cell.length_a   1.000
_cell.length_b   1.000
_cell.length_c   1.000
_cell.angle_alpha   90.00
_cell.angle_beta   90.00
_cell.angle_gamma   90.00
#
_symmetry.space_group_name_H-M   'P 1'
#
loop_
_entity.id
_entity.type
_entity.pdbx_description
1 polymer ?
#
loop_
_entity_poly.entity_id
_entity_poly.type
_entity_poly.pdbx_seq_one_letter_code
_entity_poly.pdbx_strand_id
1 'polypeptide(L)'
;MLRRSLPAILLLALVFPPAVAIQEQLPDLNQLEKVVLEELKETNTPGATVAIVSGDRVIYTKAFGISNVETRAPMTPEMLFRIGSTTKMFTALALVTLAEEGKLRLDEPIGKHVAGLNPKIAALTAHQLLTHTAGMIDEAPMYGDHDDSAMGRTIRSWKDDQLFTEPGKIISYSNPGYWLAGFVSESISKKPFADHMSESLFKPLGMTSTTFRPTMAMTYPLAQGHNAAGKSAPTVVRPFADNSASWPAGSMFTNVQDLSRFIIAFMNGGKLEGKQVLSPSVIAKLSAPRASIPSQPESKYGYGLMSGSYRGVRVLEHGGSRSGYGSVIKMVPDHRFAVIVLGNRTGVSLNKTAEKALELMLPLKPKEAVGSNPELSMTPAEMANYIGQYGQREVIVEIILKNGKLVLKQGPSERPIRKISENRFAAEAPGSTLTEFVLVLGADGKAEFFQGGLRSAVRIGK
;
A
#
# COMPACT_ATOMS: atom_id res chain seq x y z
N MET A 1 -11.74 72.96 51.53
CA MET A 1 -12.26 71.59 51.67
C MET A 1 -12.79 71.13 50.33
N LEU A 2 -11.96 70.41 49.55
CA LEU A 2 -12.39 69.82 48.28
C LEU A 2 -12.58 68.31 48.49
N ARG A 3 -13.82 67.87 48.35
CA ARG A 3 -14.17 66.44 48.33
C ARG A 3 -13.91 65.89 46.91
N ARG A 4 -12.97 64.96 46.83
CA ARG A 4 -12.77 64.16 45.59
C ARG A 4 -13.70 62.95 45.62
N SER A 5 -14.60 62.89 44.67
CA SER A 5 -15.42 61.68 44.38
C SER A 5 -14.64 60.71 43.48
N LEU A 6 -14.43 59.47 43.94
CA LEU A 6 -13.93 58.36 43.13
C LEU A 6 -15.07 57.77 42.28
N PRO A 7 -14.86 57.43 41.02
CA PRO A 7 -15.84 56.69 40.24
C PRO A 7 -15.78 55.18 40.60
N ALA A 8 -16.96 54.60 40.83
CA ALA A 8 -17.14 53.17 41.02
C ALA A 8 -17.02 52.48 39.65
N ILE A 9 -16.02 51.60 39.47
CA ILE A 9 -15.90 50.70 38.29
C ILE A 9 -16.80 49.49 38.51
N LEU A 10 -17.87 49.40 37.75
CA LEU A 10 -18.77 48.25 37.71
C LEU A 10 -18.11 47.14 36.89
N LEU A 11 -17.61 46.09 37.54
CA LEU A 11 -17.08 44.90 36.88
C LEU A 11 -18.26 44.05 36.41
N LEU A 12 -18.54 44.05 35.09
CA LEU A 12 -19.55 43.15 34.48
C LEU A 12 -18.89 41.75 34.34
N ALA A 13 -19.21 40.82 35.19
CA ALA A 13 -18.81 39.43 35.06
C ALA A 13 -19.59 38.75 33.89
N LEU A 14 -18.94 38.55 32.76
CA LEU A 14 -19.47 37.75 31.67
C LEU A 14 -19.47 36.25 32.08
N VAL A 15 -20.64 35.76 32.45
CA VAL A 15 -20.85 34.31 32.68
C VAL A 15 -20.97 33.65 31.32
N PHE A 16 -19.92 33.00 30.86
CA PHE A 16 -20.01 32.09 29.70
C PHE A 16 -20.71 30.81 30.15
N PRO A 17 -21.77 30.35 29.45
CA PRO A 17 -22.33 29.04 29.73
C PRO A 17 -21.25 27.97 29.48
N PRO A 18 -21.21 26.88 30.29
CA PRO A 18 -20.30 25.79 30.02
C PRO A 18 -20.58 25.23 28.63
N ALA A 19 -19.53 25.12 27.82
CA ALA A 19 -19.60 24.43 26.53
C ALA A 19 -20.02 23.00 26.80
N VAL A 20 -21.24 22.66 26.47
CA VAL A 20 -21.73 21.27 26.45
C VAL A 20 -20.94 20.58 25.35
N ALA A 21 -19.95 19.81 25.71
CA ALA A 21 -19.29 18.92 24.80
C ALA A 21 -20.36 17.91 24.35
N ILE A 22 -20.83 18.06 23.11
CA ILE A 22 -21.65 17.04 22.46
C ILE A 22 -20.71 15.84 22.34
N GLN A 23 -20.91 14.86 23.22
CA GLN A 23 -20.24 13.58 23.14
C GLN A 23 -20.85 12.89 21.91
N GLU A 24 -20.16 12.98 20.76
CA GLU A 24 -20.55 12.24 19.56
C GLU A 24 -20.65 10.77 19.96
N GLN A 25 -21.87 10.26 19.94
CA GLN A 25 -22.17 8.88 20.27
C GLN A 25 -21.57 8.03 19.16
N LEU A 26 -20.52 7.25 19.47
CA LEU A 26 -19.92 6.33 18.50
C LEU A 26 -21.01 5.41 17.94
N PRO A 27 -21.00 5.14 16.64
CA PRO A 27 -21.95 4.21 16.03
C PRO A 27 -21.83 2.82 16.62
N ASP A 28 -22.87 2.01 16.47
CA ASP A 28 -22.86 0.62 16.92
C ASP A 28 -21.84 -0.21 16.15
N LEU A 29 -20.66 -0.41 16.75
CA LEU A 29 -19.56 -1.18 16.19
C LEU A 29 -19.81 -2.70 16.21
N ASN A 30 -20.92 -3.20 16.80
CA ASN A 30 -21.28 -4.62 16.70
C ASN A 30 -21.50 -5.06 15.25
N GLN A 31 -21.95 -4.15 14.38
CA GLN A 31 -22.07 -4.44 12.95
C GLN A 31 -20.71 -4.65 12.28
N LEU A 32 -19.67 -3.89 12.70
CA LEU A 32 -18.30 -4.10 12.22
C LEU A 32 -17.77 -5.47 12.67
N GLU A 33 -17.94 -5.80 13.94
CA GLU A 33 -17.47 -7.07 14.51
C GLU A 33 -18.08 -8.28 13.80
N LYS A 34 -19.36 -8.21 13.46
CA LYS A 34 -20.04 -9.24 12.67
C LYS A 34 -19.38 -9.42 11.30
N VAL A 35 -19.11 -8.32 10.59
CA VAL A 35 -18.44 -8.37 9.27
C VAL A 35 -17.04 -8.93 9.40
N VAL A 36 -16.27 -8.56 10.44
CA VAL A 36 -14.94 -9.13 10.68
C VAL A 36 -15.02 -10.65 10.81
N LEU A 37 -15.89 -11.16 11.66
CA LEU A 37 -16.03 -12.60 11.91
C LEU A 37 -16.49 -13.37 10.65
N GLU A 38 -17.41 -12.80 9.88
CA GLU A 38 -17.85 -13.36 8.60
C GLU A 38 -16.70 -13.38 7.58
N GLU A 39 -15.96 -12.29 7.43
CA GLU A 39 -14.85 -12.19 6.48
C GLU A 39 -13.68 -13.11 6.86
N LEU A 40 -13.35 -13.25 8.15
CA LEU A 40 -12.38 -14.24 8.62
C LEU A 40 -12.77 -15.66 8.21
N LYS A 41 -14.05 -16.02 8.38
CA LYS A 41 -14.57 -17.33 7.97
C LYS A 41 -14.54 -17.51 6.46
N GLU A 42 -15.00 -16.53 5.68
CA GLU A 42 -15.00 -16.58 4.22
C GLU A 42 -13.60 -16.72 3.64
N THR A 43 -12.65 -15.98 4.21
CA THR A 43 -11.25 -15.98 3.78
C THR A 43 -10.42 -17.08 4.41
N ASN A 44 -10.98 -17.89 5.30
CA ASN A 44 -10.27 -18.93 6.06
C ASN A 44 -9.04 -18.35 6.81
N THR A 45 -9.20 -17.17 7.41
CA THR A 45 -8.15 -16.45 8.15
C THR A 45 -8.25 -16.75 9.63
N PRO A 46 -7.18 -17.27 10.29
CA PRO A 46 -7.24 -17.64 11.69
C PRO A 46 -7.55 -16.49 12.65
N GLY A 47 -7.03 -15.31 12.37
CA GLY A 47 -7.28 -14.15 13.22
C GLY A 47 -6.85 -12.83 12.58
N ALA A 48 -7.32 -11.75 13.17
CA ALA A 48 -6.98 -10.39 12.75
C ALA A 48 -7.01 -9.40 13.92
N THR A 49 -6.39 -8.24 13.72
CA THR A 49 -6.54 -7.06 14.57
C THR A 49 -7.08 -5.90 13.77
N VAL A 50 -7.97 -5.13 14.37
CA VAL A 50 -8.61 -3.96 13.76
C VAL A 50 -8.42 -2.77 14.68
N ALA A 51 -8.01 -1.62 14.11
CA ALA A 51 -8.04 -0.35 14.81
C ALA A 51 -8.70 0.74 13.94
N ILE A 52 -9.42 1.65 14.60
CA ILE A 52 -10.01 2.83 13.99
C ILE A 52 -9.45 4.07 14.67
N VAL A 53 -8.96 4.99 13.85
CA VAL A 53 -8.47 6.30 14.26
C VAL A 53 -9.47 7.36 13.81
N SER A 54 -9.82 8.27 14.71
CA SER A 54 -10.64 9.46 14.42
C SER A 54 -10.04 10.67 15.09
N GLY A 55 -9.75 11.69 14.30
CA GLY A 55 -9.05 12.87 14.79
C GLY A 55 -7.63 12.55 15.26
N ASP A 56 -7.37 12.73 16.52
CA ASP A 56 -6.07 12.56 17.18
C ASP A 56 -6.01 11.35 18.13
N ARG A 57 -6.99 10.46 18.05
CA ARG A 57 -7.10 9.31 18.97
C ARG A 57 -7.54 8.03 18.26
N VAL A 58 -7.18 6.92 18.87
CA VAL A 58 -7.73 5.60 18.55
C VAL A 58 -9.06 5.48 19.27
N ILE A 59 -10.15 5.27 18.52
CA ILE A 59 -11.51 5.15 19.05
C ILE A 59 -11.97 3.70 19.16
N TYR A 60 -11.28 2.79 18.50
CA TYR A 60 -11.57 1.37 18.54
C TYR A 60 -10.29 0.55 18.30
N THR A 61 -10.10 -0.49 19.11
CA THR A 61 -9.06 -1.51 18.90
C THR A 61 -9.58 -2.84 19.39
N LYS A 62 -9.55 -3.85 18.52
CA LYS A 62 -9.97 -5.21 18.90
C LYS A 62 -9.23 -6.27 18.09
N ALA A 63 -8.97 -7.40 18.75
CA ALA A 63 -8.43 -8.60 18.14
C ALA A 63 -9.53 -9.67 18.01
N PHE A 64 -9.44 -10.48 16.96
CA PHE A 64 -10.40 -11.51 16.60
C PHE A 64 -9.70 -12.81 16.27
N GLY A 65 -10.27 -13.93 16.69
CA GLY A 65 -9.78 -15.27 16.38
C GLY A 65 -8.51 -15.65 17.14
N ILE A 66 -7.62 -16.39 16.49
CA ILE A 66 -6.44 -16.99 17.09
C ILE A 66 -5.15 -16.55 16.39
N SER A 67 -4.10 -16.42 17.17
CA SER A 67 -2.78 -16.02 16.67
C SER A 67 -1.98 -17.19 16.11
N ASN A 68 -2.29 -18.43 16.52
CA ASN A 68 -1.61 -19.64 16.07
C ASN A 68 -2.60 -20.83 16.10
N VAL A 69 -2.77 -21.50 14.95
CA VAL A 69 -3.70 -22.64 14.80
C VAL A 69 -3.23 -23.90 15.55
N GLU A 70 -1.94 -24.06 15.79
CA GLU A 70 -1.38 -25.24 16.48
C GLU A 70 -1.54 -25.16 17.99
N THR A 71 -1.28 -23.96 18.57
CA THR A 71 -1.39 -23.74 20.02
C THR A 71 -2.78 -23.25 20.45
N ARG A 72 -3.59 -22.78 19.49
CA ARG A 72 -4.88 -22.11 19.71
C ARG A 72 -4.79 -20.87 20.59
N ALA A 73 -3.60 -20.24 20.66
CA ALA A 73 -3.41 -19.01 21.41
C ALA A 73 -4.32 -17.90 20.86
N PRO A 74 -4.99 -17.12 21.72
CA PRO A 74 -5.86 -16.04 21.27
C PRO A 74 -5.05 -14.93 20.57
N MET A 75 -5.69 -14.21 19.65
CA MET A 75 -5.13 -12.99 19.08
C MET A 75 -5.23 -11.84 20.09
N THR A 76 -4.20 -10.98 20.14
CA THR A 76 -4.24 -9.74 20.93
C THR A 76 -3.80 -8.54 20.10
N PRO A 77 -4.22 -7.30 20.44
CA PRO A 77 -3.90 -6.10 19.66
C PRO A 77 -2.40 -5.73 19.67
N GLU A 78 -1.65 -6.18 20.69
CA GLU A 78 -0.22 -5.90 20.86
C GLU A 78 0.65 -6.74 19.94
N MET A 79 0.11 -7.82 19.40
CA MET A 79 0.85 -8.74 18.55
C MET A 79 1.34 -8.05 17.28
N LEU A 80 2.61 -8.31 16.95
CA LEU A 80 3.21 -7.88 15.70
C LEU A 80 2.73 -8.75 14.54
N PHE A 81 2.60 -8.10 13.38
CA PHE A 81 2.36 -8.73 12.09
C PHE A 81 3.41 -8.24 11.09
N ARG A 82 3.73 -9.04 10.08
CA ARG A 82 4.39 -8.50 8.88
C ARG A 82 3.34 -7.83 8.00
N ILE A 83 3.52 -6.56 7.71
CA ILE A 83 2.49 -5.78 7.01
C ILE A 83 2.64 -5.79 5.48
N GLY A 84 3.55 -6.62 4.94
CA GLY A 84 3.73 -6.69 3.50
C GLY A 84 3.98 -5.32 2.87
N SER A 85 3.43 -5.10 1.70
CA SER A 85 3.66 -3.88 0.91
C SER A 85 3.22 -2.57 1.56
N THR A 86 2.42 -2.60 2.63
CA THR A 86 2.14 -1.42 3.45
C THR A 86 3.44 -0.80 4.01
N THR A 87 4.51 -1.57 4.12
CA THR A 87 5.88 -1.11 4.41
C THR A 87 6.34 0.02 3.50
N LYS A 88 5.91 0.04 2.24
CA LYS A 88 6.31 1.04 1.24
C LYS A 88 5.98 2.47 1.63
N MET A 89 4.92 2.66 2.40
CA MET A 89 4.57 3.98 2.96
C MET A 89 5.72 4.55 3.79
N PHE A 90 6.38 3.71 4.59
CA PHE A 90 7.47 4.09 5.48
C PHE A 90 8.79 4.27 4.74
N THR A 91 9.08 3.43 3.75
CA THR A 91 10.25 3.60 2.87
C THR A 91 10.15 4.91 2.08
N ALA A 92 8.96 5.22 1.56
CA ALA A 92 8.71 6.48 0.87
C ALA A 92 8.84 7.67 1.84
N LEU A 93 8.28 7.55 3.05
CA LEU A 93 8.42 8.57 4.09
C LEU A 93 9.90 8.88 4.40
N ALA A 94 10.73 7.84 4.59
CA ALA A 94 12.16 8.02 4.84
C ALA A 94 12.86 8.79 3.72
N LEU A 95 12.64 8.39 2.47
CA LEU A 95 13.31 9.01 1.32
C LEU A 95 12.80 10.44 1.05
N VAL A 96 11.51 10.69 1.22
CA VAL A 96 10.92 12.03 1.10
C VAL A 96 11.39 12.95 2.24
N THR A 97 11.61 12.41 3.45
CA THR A 97 12.19 13.17 4.57
C THR A 97 13.63 13.57 4.27
N LEU A 98 14.46 12.66 3.75
CA LEU A 98 15.82 12.99 3.32
C LEU A 98 15.84 14.06 2.21
N ALA A 99 14.85 14.04 1.32
CA ALA A 99 14.71 15.07 0.30
C ALA A 99 14.30 16.43 0.90
N GLU A 100 13.44 16.45 1.91
CA GLU A 100 13.07 17.67 2.63
C GLU A 100 14.25 18.28 3.39
N GLU A 101 15.14 17.42 3.89
CA GLU A 101 16.40 17.82 4.54
C GLU A 101 17.47 18.29 3.53
N GLY A 102 17.16 18.32 2.23
CA GLY A 102 18.08 18.73 1.16
C GLY A 102 19.22 17.75 0.88
N LYS A 103 19.11 16.49 1.36
CA LYS A 103 20.15 15.46 1.18
C LYS A 103 20.07 14.76 -0.16
N LEU A 104 18.95 14.87 -0.88
CA LEU A 104 18.77 14.46 -2.28
C LEU A 104 17.64 15.26 -2.93
N ARG A 105 17.61 15.25 -4.27
CA ARG A 105 16.45 15.68 -5.03
C ARG A 105 15.73 14.45 -5.58
N LEU A 106 14.39 14.40 -5.45
CA LEU A 106 13.62 13.23 -5.89
C LEU A 106 13.65 13.02 -7.41
N ASP A 107 13.97 14.04 -8.18
CA ASP A 107 14.02 14.06 -9.64
C ASP A 107 15.45 13.92 -10.22
N GLU A 108 16.48 13.75 -9.39
CA GLU A 108 17.85 13.56 -9.87
C GLU A 108 18.25 12.07 -9.92
N PRO A 109 19.26 11.73 -10.76
CA PRO A 109 19.79 10.37 -10.83
C PRO A 109 20.30 9.89 -9.47
N ILE A 110 19.84 8.70 -9.03
CA ILE A 110 20.25 8.10 -7.77
C ILE A 110 21.72 7.70 -7.71
N GLY A 111 22.35 7.53 -8.86
CA GLY A 111 23.80 7.27 -8.97
C GLY A 111 24.69 8.35 -8.34
N LYS A 112 24.14 9.56 -8.09
CA LYS A 112 24.85 10.59 -7.32
C LYS A 112 25.04 10.21 -5.84
N HIS A 113 24.16 9.35 -5.32
CA HIS A 113 24.13 8.96 -3.92
C HIS A 113 24.59 7.53 -3.68
N VAL A 114 24.54 6.69 -4.72
CA VAL A 114 24.86 5.25 -4.62
C VAL A 114 25.92 4.88 -5.65
N ALA A 115 27.11 4.55 -5.18
CA ALA A 115 28.20 4.10 -6.04
C ALA A 115 28.06 2.62 -6.42
N GLY A 116 28.62 2.24 -7.59
CA GLY A 116 28.73 0.86 -8.04
C GLY A 116 27.44 0.27 -8.61
N LEU A 117 26.48 1.12 -9.00
CA LEU A 117 25.28 0.70 -9.72
C LEU A 117 25.59 0.53 -11.22
N ASN A 118 24.83 -0.35 -11.88
CA ASN A 118 24.73 -0.37 -13.33
C ASN A 118 24.33 1.03 -13.86
N PRO A 119 24.92 1.53 -14.97
CA PRO A 119 24.66 2.89 -15.47
C PRO A 119 23.18 3.22 -15.71
N LYS A 120 22.38 2.29 -16.27
CA LYS A 120 20.96 2.50 -16.51
C LYS A 120 20.19 2.58 -15.21
N ILE A 121 20.55 1.77 -14.21
CA ILE A 121 19.94 1.80 -12.88
C ILE A 121 20.36 3.07 -12.14
N ALA A 122 21.61 3.49 -12.24
CA ALA A 122 22.12 4.73 -11.67
C ALA A 122 21.43 5.99 -12.20
N ALA A 123 20.92 5.94 -13.43
CA ALA A 123 20.18 7.03 -14.07
C ALA A 123 18.73 7.18 -13.59
N LEU A 124 18.18 6.16 -12.91
CA LEU A 124 16.83 6.23 -12.34
C LEU A 124 16.75 7.33 -11.26
N THR A 125 15.54 7.82 -11.02
CA THR A 125 15.28 8.82 -10.00
C THR A 125 14.47 8.23 -8.84
N ALA A 126 14.59 8.82 -7.66
CA ALA A 126 13.77 8.43 -6.50
C ALA A 126 12.26 8.58 -6.81
N HIS A 127 11.88 9.63 -7.57
CA HIS A 127 10.51 9.80 -8.04
C HIS A 127 10.01 8.57 -8.81
N GLN A 128 10.78 8.09 -9.81
CA GLN A 128 10.41 6.94 -10.62
C GLN A 128 10.28 5.65 -9.79
N LEU A 129 11.20 5.45 -8.82
CA LEU A 129 11.15 4.29 -7.93
C LEU A 129 9.88 4.32 -7.05
N LEU A 130 9.62 5.45 -6.39
CA LEU A 130 8.51 5.59 -5.45
C LEU A 130 7.13 5.57 -6.13
N THR A 131 7.04 5.94 -7.41
CA THR A 131 5.81 5.94 -8.22
C THR A 131 5.63 4.68 -9.07
N HIS A 132 6.57 3.74 -9.00
CA HIS A 132 6.56 2.54 -9.85
C HIS A 132 6.63 2.82 -11.36
N THR A 133 7.25 3.92 -11.74
CA THR A 133 7.44 4.31 -13.15
C THR A 133 8.88 4.13 -13.64
N ALA A 134 9.71 3.43 -12.88
CA ALA A 134 11.11 3.17 -13.23
C ALA A 134 11.29 2.12 -14.35
N GLY A 135 10.23 1.43 -14.78
CA GLY A 135 10.32 0.37 -15.78
C GLY A 135 11.03 -0.90 -15.29
N MET A 136 11.13 -1.08 -13.98
CA MET A 136 11.79 -2.23 -13.37
C MET A 136 10.87 -3.46 -13.35
N ILE A 137 11.47 -4.65 -13.57
CA ILE A 137 10.78 -5.93 -13.39
C ILE A 137 10.39 -6.15 -11.93
N ASP A 138 9.42 -7.04 -11.68
CA ASP A 138 8.95 -7.37 -10.32
C ASP A 138 9.37 -8.79 -9.90
N GLU A 139 10.66 -9.07 -9.95
CA GLU A 139 11.24 -10.29 -9.38
C GLU A 139 11.67 -10.04 -7.94
N ALA A 140 10.99 -10.66 -6.99
CA ALA A 140 11.19 -10.43 -5.57
C ALA A 140 11.26 -11.75 -4.78
N PRO A 141 12.42 -12.45 -4.77
CA PRO A 141 12.58 -13.68 -4.01
C PRO A 141 12.31 -13.45 -2.53
N MET A 142 11.52 -14.36 -1.94
CA MET A 142 11.12 -14.28 -0.53
C MET A 142 12.21 -14.76 0.44
N TYR A 143 13.16 -15.56 -0.05
CA TYR A 143 14.28 -16.11 0.71
C TYR A 143 15.58 -15.52 0.18
N GLY A 144 16.50 -15.22 1.07
CA GLY A 144 17.80 -14.65 0.74
C GLY A 144 18.67 -14.46 1.97
N ASP A 145 19.70 -13.63 1.86
CA ASP A 145 20.60 -13.32 2.95
C ASP A 145 19.90 -12.49 4.06
N HIS A 146 20.43 -12.59 5.29
CA HIS A 146 19.82 -11.97 6.48
C HIS A 146 20.67 -10.85 7.08
N ASP A 147 21.87 -10.57 6.51
CA ASP A 147 22.76 -9.52 6.97
C ASP A 147 22.43 -8.15 6.38
N ASP A 148 22.91 -7.09 7.02
CA ASP A 148 22.64 -5.71 6.62
C ASP A 148 23.25 -5.32 5.27
N SER A 149 24.27 -6.05 4.77
CA SER A 149 24.92 -5.75 3.47
C SER A 149 24.25 -6.44 2.28
N ALA A 150 23.31 -7.36 2.52
CA ALA A 150 22.67 -8.16 1.47
C ALA A 150 21.94 -7.30 0.43
N MET A 151 21.27 -6.23 0.87
CA MET A 151 20.57 -5.31 -0.03
C MET A 151 21.54 -4.66 -1.03
N GLY A 152 22.66 -4.15 -0.54
CA GLY A 152 23.69 -3.53 -1.38
C GLY A 152 24.36 -4.53 -2.33
N ARG A 153 24.64 -5.78 -1.89
CA ARG A 153 25.17 -6.82 -2.76
C ARG A 153 24.20 -7.18 -3.88
N THR A 154 22.94 -7.40 -3.55
CA THR A 154 21.88 -7.74 -4.50
C THR A 154 21.73 -6.64 -5.55
N ILE A 155 21.59 -5.39 -5.13
CA ILE A 155 21.34 -4.27 -6.03
C ILE A 155 22.51 -3.99 -6.96
N ARG A 156 23.77 -4.10 -6.47
CA ARG A 156 24.95 -3.92 -7.30
C ARG A 156 25.19 -5.05 -8.29
N SER A 157 24.58 -6.22 -8.09
CA SER A 157 24.63 -7.33 -9.05
C SER A 157 23.69 -7.16 -10.25
N TRP A 158 22.73 -6.22 -10.17
CA TRP A 158 21.75 -6.01 -11.23
C TRP A 158 22.38 -5.48 -12.52
N LYS A 159 21.81 -5.92 -13.65
CA LYS A 159 22.23 -5.54 -15.00
C LYS A 159 21.09 -4.80 -15.73
N ASP A 160 21.31 -4.51 -17.00
CA ASP A 160 20.36 -3.79 -17.86
C ASP A 160 18.99 -4.49 -17.95
N ASP A 161 18.97 -5.81 -17.89
CA ASP A 161 17.77 -6.64 -17.95
C ASP A 161 16.86 -6.53 -16.71
N GLN A 162 17.29 -5.77 -15.71
CA GLN A 162 16.43 -5.37 -14.59
C GLN A 162 15.33 -4.38 -15.02
N LEU A 163 15.50 -3.75 -16.20
CA LEU A 163 14.51 -2.86 -16.80
C LEU A 163 13.84 -3.56 -17.99
N PHE A 164 12.50 -3.65 -17.96
CA PHE A 164 11.73 -4.23 -19.08
C PHE A 164 11.24 -3.16 -20.06
N THR A 165 11.28 -1.89 -19.67
CA THR A 165 10.92 -0.73 -20.51
C THR A 165 11.66 0.52 -20.05
N GLU A 166 11.65 1.55 -20.90
CA GLU A 166 12.22 2.85 -20.55
C GLU A 166 11.50 3.48 -19.35
N PRO A 167 12.26 4.11 -18.43
CA PRO A 167 11.69 4.82 -17.28
C PRO A 167 10.70 5.92 -17.71
N GLY A 168 9.59 6.02 -16.99
CA GLY A 168 8.54 7.02 -17.21
C GLY A 168 7.47 6.63 -18.23
N LYS A 169 7.65 5.57 -19.01
CA LYS A 169 6.67 5.18 -20.05
C LYS A 169 5.33 4.68 -19.48
N ILE A 170 5.38 3.88 -18.44
CA ILE A 170 4.17 3.29 -17.84
C ILE A 170 4.41 2.98 -16.37
N ILE A 171 3.34 2.99 -15.59
CA ILE A 171 3.38 2.47 -14.23
C ILE A 171 3.44 0.95 -14.26
N SER A 172 4.39 0.35 -13.52
CA SER A 172 4.42 -1.08 -13.25
C SER A 172 4.97 -1.32 -11.86
N TYR A 173 4.12 -1.86 -10.99
CA TYR A 173 4.49 -2.15 -9.61
C TYR A 173 5.73 -3.03 -9.53
N SER A 174 6.75 -2.58 -8.79
CA SER A 174 8.01 -3.28 -8.63
C SER A 174 8.48 -3.25 -7.18
N ASN A 175 8.65 -4.42 -6.58
CA ASN A 175 9.28 -4.56 -5.27
C ASN A 175 10.79 -4.21 -5.34
N PRO A 176 11.56 -4.67 -6.34
CA PRO A 176 12.96 -4.24 -6.54
C PRO A 176 13.13 -2.73 -6.59
N GLY A 177 12.17 -1.98 -7.17
CA GLY A 177 12.18 -0.52 -7.14
C GLY A 177 12.21 0.06 -5.72
N TYR A 178 11.48 -0.55 -4.80
CA TYR A 178 11.49 -0.15 -3.38
C TYR A 178 12.70 -0.67 -2.61
N TRP A 179 13.31 -1.81 -3.02
CA TRP A 179 14.61 -2.20 -2.47
C TRP A 179 15.66 -1.13 -2.78
N LEU A 180 15.69 -0.68 -4.03
CA LEU A 180 16.59 0.38 -4.48
C LEU A 180 16.30 1.71 -3.77
N ALA A 181 15.04 2.09 -3.57
CA ALA A 181 14.66 3.28 -2.79
C ALA A 181 15.16 3.19 -1.33
N GLY A 182 15.01 2.02 -0.70
CA GLY A 182 15.58 1.77 0.63
C GLY A 182 17.10 1.84 0.65
N PHE A 183 17.76 1.31 -0.37
CA PHE A 183 19.22 1.36 -0.48
C PHE A 183 19.76 2.78 -0.73
N VAL A 184 19.05 3.63 -1.46
CA VAL A 184 19.35 5.06 -1.56
C VAL A 184 19.30 5.72 -0.19
N SER A 185 18.26 5.43 0.59
CA SER A 185 18.10 5.94 1.94
C SER A 185 19.22 5.47 2.88
N GLU A 186 19.60 4.18 2.81
CA GLU A 186 20.73 3.60 3.54
C GLU A 186 22.05 4.29 3.17
N SER A 187 22.30 4.46 1.87
CA SER A 187 23.53 5.07 1.36
C SER A 187 23.69 6.52 1.79
N ILE A 188 22.62 7.30 1.82
CA ILE A 188 22.61 8.71 2.25
C ILE A 188 22.78 8.81 3.76
N SER A 189 22.07 8.00 4.54
CA SER A 189 22.12 8.01 6.01
C SER A 189 23.41 7.40 6.57
N LYS A 190 24.13 6.60 5.77
CA LYS A 190 25.31 5.81 6.16
C LYS A 190 25.04 4.88 7.35
N LYS A 191 23.81 4.39 7.46
CA LYS A 191 23.37 3.45 8.49
C LYS A 191 22.63 2.30 7.81
N PRO A 192 22.73 1.05 8.31
CA PRO A 192 21.88 -0.03 7.85
C PRO A 192 20.41 0.40 7.77
N PHE A 193 19.69 -0.04 6.74
CA PHE A 193 18.31 0.41 6.49
C PHE A 193 17.40 0.28 7.74
N ALA A 194 17.47 -0.88 8.43
CA ALA A 194 16.65 -1.11 9.62
C ALA A 194 16.95 -0.12 10.75
N ASP A 195 18.22 0.24 10.94
CA ASP A 195 18.65 1.17 12.00
C ASP A 195 18.28 2.61 11.62
N HIS A 196 18.46 2.99 10.34
CA HIS A 196 18.00 4.29 9.84
C HIS A 196 16.49 4.46 10.07
N MET A 197 15.68 3.49 9.69
CA MET A 197 14.23 3.54 9.89
C MET A 197 13.84 3.64 11.36
N SER A 198 14.51 2.86 12.22
CA SER A 198 14.27 2.90 13.66
C SER A 198 14.57 4.28 14.27
N GLU A 199 15.72 4.86 13.92
CA GLU A 199 16.17 6.12 14.52
C GLU A 199 15.44 7.35 13.96
N SER A 200 15.23 7.37 12.63
CA SER A 200 14.67 8.55 11.97
C SER A 200 13.13 8.59 11.96
N LEU A 201 12.47 7.45 12.07
CA LEU A 201 11.00 7.38 11.98
C LEU A 201 10.34 6.71 13.18
N PHE A 202 10.74 5.47 13.55
CA PHE A 202 9.98 4.72 14.55
C PHE A 202 10.12 5.33 15.95
N LYS A 203 11.34 5.68 16.37
CA LYS A 203 11.56 6.33 17.67
C LYS A 203 10.86 7.69 17.80
N PRO A 204 10.99 8.64 16.85
CA PRO A 204 10.26 9.90 16.90
C PRO A 204 8.74 9.77 16.92
N LEU A 205 8.19 8.76 16.20
CA LEU A 205 6.77 8.45 16.19
C LEU A 205 6.32 7.67 17.44
N GLY A 206 7.26 7.21 18.28
CA GLY A 206 6.95 6.34 19.41
C GLY A 206 6.42 4.96 19.01
N MET A 207 6.80 4.45 17.83
CA MET A 207 6.48 3.11 17.32
C MET A 207 7.49 2.09 17.91
N THR A 208 7.36 1.84 19.21
CA THR A 208 8.40 1.17 20.01
C THR A 208 8.54 -0.32 19.76
N SER A 209 7.51 -0.96 19.20
CA SER A 209 7.51 -2.38 18.88
C SER A 209 7.81 -2.66 17.40
N THR A 210 7.88 -1.60 16.57
CA THR A 210 8.07 -1.73 15.12
C THR A 210 9.53 -1.98 14.77
N THR A 211 9.77 -2.97 13.88
CA THR A 211 11.13 -3.36 13.47
C THR A 211 11.15 -4.00 12.09
N PHE A 212 12.33 -4.01 11.44
CA PHE A 212 12.61 -4.82 10.26
C PHE A 212 13.34 -6.13 10.60
N ARG A 213 13.87 -6.25 11.82
CA ARG A 213 14.70 -7.39 12.24
C ARG A 213 13.83 -8.52 12.82
N PRO A 214 13.77 -9.71 12.17
CA PRO A 214 12.99 -10.84 12.68
C PRO A 214 13.39 -11.26 14.09
N THR A 215 14.70 -11.24 14.39
CA THR A 215 15.23 -11.58 15.73
C THR A 215 14.76 -10.62 16.81
N MET A 216 14.49 -9.37 16.46
CA MET A 216 13.90 -8.39 17.37
C MET A 216 12.38 -8.62 17.49
N ALA A 217 11.70 -8.86 16.36
CA ALA A 217 10.25 -9.09 16.36
C ALA A 217 9.83 -10.29 17.20
N MET A 218 10.64 -11.35 17.23
CA MET A 218 10.35 -12.56 18.01
C MET A 218 10.42 -12.36 19.53
N THR A 219 10.96 -11.25 20.01
CA THR A 219 10.99 -10.89 21.45
C THR A 219 9.70 -10.21 21.92
N TYR A 220 8.81 -9.84 20.99
CA TYR A 220 7.49 -9.28 21.27
C TYR A 220 6.39 -10.33 21.05
N PRO A 221 5.17 -10.11 21.55
CA PRO A 221 4.02 -10.89 21.12
C PRO A 221 3.92 -10.84 19.58
N LEU A 222 3.93 -12.01 18.93
CA LEU A 222 3.97 -12.14 17.48
C LEU A 222 2.83 -13.04 17.02
N ALA A 223 1.98 -12.54 16.12
CA ALA A 223 0.99 -13.38 15.45
C ALA A 223 1.71 -14.36 14.51
N GLN A 224 1.44 -15.65 14.64
CA GLN A 224 2.01 -16.65 13.74
C GLN A 224 1.38 -16.50 12.35
N GLY A 225 2.21 -16.52 11.31
CA GLY A 225 1.76 -16.47 9.92
C GLY A 225 1.22 -17.81 9.43
N HIS A 226 0.16 -17.79 8.63
CA HIS A 226 -0.50 -18.99 8.11
C HIS A 226 -0.67 -18.98 6.59
N ASN A 227 -0.65 -20.16 5.98
CA ASN A 227 -1.13 -20.41 4.63
C ASN A 227 -2.46 -21.17 4.68
N ALA A 228 -3.32 -20.89 3.71
CA ALA A 228 -4.52 -21.68 3.45
C ALA A 228 -4.73 -21.75 1.93
N ALA A 229 -4.84 -22.96 1.39
CA ALA A 229 -5.15 -23.20 -0.01
C ALA A 229 -6.66 -23.50 -0.14
N GLY A 230 -7.39 -22.59 -0.78
CA GLY A 230 -8.83 -22.74 -0.94
C GLY A 230 -9.56 -22.91 0.39
N LYS A 231 -10.25 -24.06 0.56
CA LYS A 231 -10.97 -24.41 1.81
C LYS A 231 -10.16 -25.29 2.76
N SER A 232 -8.88 -25.54 2.49
CA SER A 232 -8.02 -26.34 3.39
C SER A 232 -7.82 -25.65 4.72
N ALA A 233 -7.64 -26.43 5.80
CA ALA A 233 -7.34 -25.87 7.12
C ALA A 233 -6.07 -25.02 7.05
N PRO A 234 -6.04 -23.85 7.71
CA PRO A 234 -4.85 -23.02 7.76
C PRO A 234 -3.69 -23.78 8.43
N THR A 235 -2.49 -23.62 7.87
CA THR A 235 -1.25 -24.21 8.42
C THR A 235 -0.24 -23.11 8.69
N VAL A 236 0.56 -23.30 9.74
CA VAL A 236 1.65 -22.37 10.07
C VAL A 236 2.67 -22.36 8.94
N VAL A 237 3.09 -21.15 8.54
CA VAL A 237 4.12 -20.97 7.50
C VAL A 237 5.48 -21.43 8.02
N ARG A 238 6.07 -22.41 7.35
CA ARG A 238 7.43 -22.91 7.58
C ARG A 238 8.11 -23.27 6.25
N PRO A 239 9.41 -22.94 6.07
CA PRO A 239 10.22 -22.08 6.92
C PRO A 239 9.74 -20.63 6.90
N PHE A 240 10.19 -19.81 7.88
CA PHE A 240 9.91 -18.38 7.89
C PHE A 240 10.63 -17.70 6.73
N ALA A 241 9.85 -17.03 5.87
CA ALA A 241 10.40 -16.38 4.69
C ALA A 241 11.06 -15.05 5.07
N ASP A 242 12.37 -14.94 4.86
CA ASP A 242 13.10 -13.68 5.05
C ASP A 242 14.18 -13.48 3.99
N ASN A 243 14.41 -12.21 3.67
CA ASN A 243 15.42 -11.70 2.75
C ASN A 243 15.61 -10.23 3.09
N SER A 244 16.74 -9.86 3.70
CA SER A 244 16.97 -8.50 4.15
C SER A 244 17.02 -7.49 3.01
N ALA A 245 17.42 -7.90 1.79
CA ALA A 245 17.32 -7.05 0.61
C ALA A 245 15.87 -6.61 0.32
N SER A 246 14.87 -7.40 0.69
CA SER A 246 13.46 -7.14 0.46
C SER A 246 12.77 -6.30 1.55
N TRP A 247 13.45 -5.99 2.63
CA TRP A 247 12.85 -5.29 3.76
C TRP A 247 12.14 -4.00 3.39
N PRO A 248 12.73 -3.10 2.57
CA PRO A 248 12.08 -1.82 2.22
C PRO A 248 10.75 -1.96 1.49
N ALA A 249 10.52 -3.09 0.81
CA ALA A 249 9.32 -3.29 0.02
C ALA A 249 8.18 -4.00 0.76
N GLY A 250 8.49 -4.75 1.88
CA GLY A 250 7.40 -5.56 2.42
C GLY A 250 7.69 -6.38 3.66
N SER A 251 8.64 -6.02 4.52
CA SER A 251 9.01 -6.89 5.64
C SER A 251 8.94 -6.24 7.02
N MET A 252 8.33 -5.06 7.13
CA MET A 252 8.16 -4.40 8.42
C MET A 252 7.25 -5.21 9.35
N PHE A 253 7.69 -5.43 10.59
CA PHE A 253 6.89 -5.95 11.69
C PHE A 253 6.34 -4.79 12.49
N THR A 254 5.05 -4.80 12.77
CA THR A 254 4.38 -3.76 13.54
C THR A 254 3.01 -4.25 14.04
N ASN A 255 2.36 -3.47 14.87
CA ASN A 255 1.02 -3.72 15.37
C ASN A 255 0.08 -2.52 15.11
N VAL A 256 -1.19 -2.66 15.45
CA VAL A 256 -2.19 -1.62 15.21
C VAL A 256 -1.96 -0.37 16.06
N GLN A 257 -1.35 -0.50 17.26
CA GLN A 257 -1.06 0.64 18.13
C GLN A 257 0.04 1.53 17.51
N ASP A 258 1.16 0.93 17.10
CA ASP A 258 2.27 1.65 16.48
C ASP A 258 1.84 2.30 15.16
N LEU A 259 1.09 1.57 14.32
CA LEU A 259 0.53 2.11 13.08
C LEU A 259 -0.43 3.28 13.33
N SER A 260 -1.23 3.21 14.40
CA SER A 260 -2.15 4.31 14.75
C SER A 260 -1.39 5.59 15.09
N ARG A 261 -0.22 5.50 15.74
CA ARG A 261 0.64 6.68 16.03
C ARG A 261 1.10 7.38 14.76
N PHE A 262 1.60 6.60 13.79
CA PHE A 262 1.95 7.14 12.46
C PHE A 262 0.75 7.79 11.78
N ILE A 263 -0.41 7.12 11.75
CA ILE A 263 -1.62 7.61 11.09
C ILE A 263 -2.14 8.88 11.75
N ILE A 264 -2.14 8.96 13.08
CA ILE A 264 -2.51 10.17 13.82
C ILE A 264 -1.58 11.32 13.42
N ALA A 265 -0.26 11.11 13.42
CA ALA A 265 0.69 12.11 12.98
C ALA A 265 0.44 12.53 11.54
N PHE A 266 0.25 11.58 10.63
CA PHE A 266 0.01 11.84 9.21
C PHE A 266 -1.24 12.71 8.99
N MET A 267 -2.37 12.38 9.62
CA MET A 267 -3.62 13.11 9.44
C MET A 267 -3.69 14.45 10.20
N ASN A 268 -2.79 14.65 11.16
CA ASN A 268 -2.72 15.91 11.94
C ASN A 268 -1.60 16.85 11.47
N GLY A 269 -1.24 16.80 10.18
CA GLY A 269 -0.20 17.66 9.62
C GLY A 269 1.18 17.42 10.24
N GLY A 270 1.45 16.20 10.67
CA GLY A 270 2.71 15.76 11.27
C GLY A 270 2.79 15.92 12.77
N LYS A 271 1.71 16.30 13.45
CA LYS A 271 1.66 16.45 14.91
C LYS A 271 1.19 15.17 15.59
N LEU A 272 1.92 14.76 16.62
CA LEU A 272 1.56 13.67 17.52
C LEU A 272 1.73 14.16 18.97
N GLU A 273 0.68 14.03 19.80
CA GLU A 273 0.70 14.46 21.20
C GLU A 273 1.17 15.92 21.36
N GLY A 274 0.73 16.81 20.45
CA GLY A 274 1.08 18.22 20.44
C GLY A 274 2.46 18.56 19.86
N LYS A 275 3.32 17.57 19.58
CA LYS A 275 4.67 17.76 19.02
C LYS A 275 4.69 17.55 17.50
N GLN A 276 5.45 18.38 16.78
CA GLN A 276 5.72 18.17 15.36
C GLN A 276 6.75 17.06 15.20
N VAL A 277 6.32 15.88 14.69
CA VAL A 277 7.17 14.69 14.49
C VAL A 277 7.44 14.41 13.02
N LEU A 278 6.58 14.89 12.12
CA LEU A 278 6.76 14.83 10.67
C LEU A 278 6.55 16.23 10.09
N SER A 279 7.27 16.58 9.03
CA SER A 279 7.06 17.86 8.33
C SER A 279 5.71 17.86 7.59
N PRO A 280 4.91 18.95 7.64
CA PRO A 280 3.71 19.10 6.83
C PRO A 280 3.98 18.98 5.32
N SER A 281 5.14 19.47 4.86
CA SER A 281 5.57 19.35 3.45
C SER A 281 5.82 17.89 3.06
N VAL A 282 6.40 17.08 3.92
CA VAL A 282 6.58 15.63 3.70
C VAL A 282 5.22 14.95 3.54
N ILE A 283 4.26 15.24 4.43
CA ILE A 283 2.90 14.67 4.35
C ILE A 283 2.21 15.08 3.05
N ALA A 284 2.30 16.35 2.68
CA ALA A 284 1.73 16.85 1.42
C ALA A 284 2.33 16.11 0.20
N LYS A 285 3.65 15.88 0.18
CA LYS A 285 4.33 15.13 -0.88
C LYS A 285 3.89 13.67 -0.95
N LEU A 286 3.71 13.00 0.20
CA LEU A 286 3.21 11.61 0.28
C LEU A 286 1.74 11.50 -0.13
N SER A 287 0.91 12.48 0.24
CA SER A 287 -0.53 12.50 -0.06
C SER A 287 -0.86 12.87 -1.50
N ALA A 288 0.10 13.39 -2.27
CA ALA A 288 -0.13 13.86 -3.62
C ALA A 288 -0.31 12.69 -4.60
N PRO A 289 -1.40 12.66 -5.39
CA PRO A 289 -1.56 11.71 -6.48
C PRO A 289 -0.52 12.00 -7.59
N ARG A 290 0.09 10.94 -8.18
CA ARG A 290 1.16 11.11 -9.17
C ARG A 290 0.95 10.28 -10.43
N ALA A 291 1.36 9.02 -10.43
CA ALA A 291 1.28 8.16 -11.61
C ALA A 291 -0.17 7.69 -11.85
N SER A 292 -0.66 7.90 -13.06
CA SER A 292 -1.96 7.38 -13.49
C SER A 292 -1.89 5.87 -13.68
N ILE A 293 -2.96 5.18 -13.33
CA ILE A 293 -3.09 3.72 -13.47
C ILE A 293 -4.11 3.47 -14.59
N PRO A 294 -3.67 3.15 -15.83
CA PRO A 294 -4.59 3.02 -16.96
C PRO A 294 -5.76 2.06 -16.73
N SER A 295 -5.53 0.95 -16.00
CA SER A 295 -6.58 0.00 -15.63
C SER A 295 -7.51 0.50 -14.50
N GLN A 296 -7.15 1.58 -13.81
CA GLN A 296 -7.90 2.18 -12.69
C GLN A 296 -7.87 3.71 -12.80
N PRO A 297 -8.56 4.33 -13.77
CA PRO A 297 -8.43 5.76 -14.10
C PRO A 297 -8.80 6.69 -12.94
N GLU A 298 -9.67 6.25 -12.03
CA GLU A 298 -10.09 6.99 -10.84
C GLU A 298 -9.04 6.98 -9.72
N SER A 299 -7.98 6.19 -9.89
CA SER A 299 -6.92 6.03 -8.90
C SER A 299 -5.57 6.46 -9.47
N LYS A 300 -4.69 6.95 -8.58
CA LYS A 300 -3.30 7.26 -8.91
C LYS A 300 -2.39 6.68 -7.83
N TYR A 301 -1.20 6.29 -8.22
CA TYR A 301 -0.18 5.87 -7.27
C TYR A 301 0.74 7.07 -6.96
N GLY A 302 0.91 7.37 -5.68
CA GLY A 302 1.80 8.41 -5.18
C GLY A 302 3.13 7.84 -4.68
N TYR A 303 3.64 8.38 -3.60
CA TYR A 303 4.82 7.86 -2.90
C TYR A 303 4.41 6.87 -1.82
N GLY A 304 4.35 5.58 -2.18
CA GLY A 304 3.97 4.50 -1.27
C GLY A 304 2.50 4.46 -0.89
N LEU A 305 1.65 5.25 -1.55
CA LEU A 305 0.22 5.33 -1.30
C LEU A 305 -0.56 5.38 -2.62
N MET A 306 -1.64 4.67 -2.67
CA MET A 306 -2.68 4.88 -3.68
C MET A 306 -3.62 6.00 -3.22
N SER A 307 -4.03 6.85 -4.14
CA SER A 307 -5.06 7.87 -3.95
C SER A 307 -6.22 7.58 -4.88
N GLY A 308 -7.40 7.46 -4.34
CA GLY A 308 -8.63 7.22 -5.08
C GLY A 308 -9.83 7.85 -4.40
N SER A 309 -11.02 7.51 -4.87
CA SER A 309 -12.30 7.91 -4.26
C SER A 309 -13.09 6.68 -3.84
N TYR A 310 -13.68 6.72 -2.66
CA TYR A 310 -14.63 5.70 -2.19
C TYR A 310 -15.95 6.38 -1.85
N ARG A 311 -16.97 6.18 -2.67
CA ARG A 311 -18.32 6.72 -2.46
C ARG A 311 -18.33 8.21 -2.08
N GLY A 312 -17.54 9.02 -2.81
CA GLY A 312 -17.50 10.48 -2.69
C GLY A 312 -16.49 11.04 -1.69
N VAL A 313 -15.75 10.21 -0.94
CA VAL A 313 -14.65 10.66 -0.09
C VAL A 313 -13.30 10.26 -0.71
N ARG A 314 -12.30 11.13 -0.57
CA ARG A 314 -10.93 10.84 -0.98
C ARG A 314 -10.29 9.85 0.00
N VAL A 315 -9.74 8.77 -0.55
CA VAL A 315 -9.05 7.74 0.24
C VAL A 315 -7.59 7.67 -0.18
N LEU A 316 -6.70 7.64 0.81
CA LEU A 316 -5.30 7.24 0.67
C LEU A 316 -5.16 5.85 1.27
N GLU A 317 -4.62 4.90 0.51
CA GLU A 317 -4.57 3.53 0.98
C GLU A 317 -3.33 2.78 0.52
N HIS A 318 -2.98 1.74 1.24
CA HIS A 318 -2.10 0.69 0.77
C HIS A 318 -2.48 -0.65 1.43
N GLY A 319 -2.52 -1.69 0.62
CA GLY A 319 -2.64 -3.06 1.08
C GLY A 319 -1.29 -3.76 1.13
N GLY A 320 -1.19 -4.82 1.91
CA GLY A 320 0.02 -5.60 2.04
C GLY A 320 -0.23 -7.09 1.99
N SER A 321 0.67 -7.81 1.35
CA SER A 321 0.75 -9.28 1.36
C SER A 321 2.17 -9.70 1.62
N ARG A 322 2.36 -10.61 2.55
CA ARG A 322 3.62 -11.31 2.80
C ARG A 322 3.30 -12.75 3.19
N SER A 323 4.26 -13.65 3.05
CA SER A 323 4.09 -15.04 3.49
C SER A 323 3.62 -15.08 4.94
N GLY A 324 2.44 -15.62 5.16
CA GLY A 324 1.75 -15.72 6.45
C GLY A 324 0.85 -14.54 6.83
N TYR A 325 0.87 -13.42 6.11
CA TYR A 325 0.20 -12.19 6.55
C TYR A 325 -0.44 -11.39 5.43
N GLY A 326 -1.40 -10.58 5.84
CA GLY A 326 -2.01 -9.55 5.01
C GLY A 326 -2.37 -8.31 5.82
N SER A 327 -2.48 -7.17 5.15
CA SER A 327 -2.84 -5.90 5.76
C SER A 327 -3.62 -5.01 4.82
N VAL A 328 -4.44 -4.15 5.36
CA VAL A 328 -5.05 -3.02 4.65
C VAL A 328 -5.12 -1.80 5.57
N ILE A 329 -4.71 -0.66 5.03
CA ILE A 329 -4.86 0.64 5.69
C ILE A 329 -5.62 1.54 4.72
N LYS A 330 -6.71 2.14 5.19
CA LYS A 330 -7.44 3.18 4.47
C LYS A 330 -7.48 4.44 5.34
N MET A 331 -6.99 5.54 4.81
CA MET A 331 -7.00 6.87 5.43
C MET A 331 -7.89 7.81 4.64
N VAL A 332 -8.72 8.56 5.32
CA VAL A 332 -9.61 9.60 4.75
C VAL A 332 -9.23 10.94 5.37
N PRO A 333 -8.19 11.62 4.81
CA PRO A 333 -7.60 12.80 5.44
C PRO A 333 -8.59 13.93 5.69
N ASP A 334 -9.53 14.16 4.78
CA ASP A 334 -10.53 15.24 4.89
C ASP A 334 -11.48 15.04 6.08
N HIS A 335 -11.61 13.81 6.57
CA HIS A 335 -12.38 13.44 7.74
C HIS A 335 -11.50 13.07 8.95
N ARG A 336 -10.18 13.16 8.81
CA ARG A 336 -9.21 12.70 9.83
C ARG A 336 -9.53 11.31 10.36
N PHE A 337 -9.95 10.43 9.46
CA PHE A 337 -10.41 9.08 9.75
C PHE A 337 -9.50 8.04 9.10
N ALA A 338 -9.23 6.94 9.81
CA ALA A 338 -8.56 5.80 9.22
C ALA A 338 -8.98 4.49 9.86
N VAL A 339 -8.85 3.42 9.09
CA VAL A 339 -8.98 2.04 9.54
C VAL A 339 -7.72 1.25 9.19
N ILE A 340 -7.28 0.44 10.14
CA ILE A 340 -6.15 -0.48 10.04
C ILE A 340 -6.69 -1.89 10.28
N VAL A 341 -6.38 -2.81 9.36
CA VAL A 341 -6.72 -4.23 9.53
C VAL A 341 -5.49 -5.07 9.20
N LEU A 342 -5.08 -5.92 10.16
CA LEU A 342 -3.95 -6.82 10.03
C LEU A 342 -4.45 -8.26 10.20
N GLY A 343 -4.14 -9.15 9.27
CA GLY A 343 -4.54 -10.55 9.29
C GLY A 343 -3.34 -11.50 9.23
N ASN A 344 -3.44 -12.64 9.90
CA ASN A 344 -2.37 -13.64 9.98
C ASN A 344 -2.51 -14.78 8.95
N ARG A 345 -2.88 -14.44 7.71
CA ARG A 345 -2.92 -15.35 6.57
C ARG A 345 -2.28 -14.71 5.33
N THR A 346 -1.53 -15.50 4.57
CA THR A 346 -0.86 -15.04 3.33
C THR A 346 -1.85 -14.38 2.38
N GLY A 347 -1.58 -13.12 2.03
CA GLY A 347 -2.30 -12.37 1.02
C GLY A 347 -3.73 -12.01 1.37
N VAL A 348 -4.16 -12.22 2.62
CA VAL A 348 -5.50 -11.81 3.01
C VAL A 348 -5.64 -10.29 2.99
N SER A 349 -6.69 -9.83 2.34
CA SER A 349 -7.08 -8.44 2.33
C SER A 349 -8.50 -8.39 2.88
N LEU A 350 -8.65 -7.97 4.14
CA LEU A 350 -9.94 -7.87 4.83
C LEU A 350 -10.64 -6.56 4.45
N ASN A 351 -10.93 -6.41 3.15
CA ASN A 351 -11.49 -5.17 2.60
C ASN A 351 -12.93 -4.94 3.03
N LYS A 352 -13.75 -5.99 3.18
CA LYS A 352 -15.14 -5.83 3.67
C LYS A 352 -15.16 -5.21 5.07
N THR A 353 -14.23 -5.64 5.92
CA THR A 353 -14.02 -5.05 7.26
C THR A 353 -13.64 -3.58 7.17
N ALA A 354 -12.65 -3.25 6.34
CA ALA A 354 -12.21 -1.85 6.19
C ALA A 354 -13.31 -0.96 5.59
N GLU A 355 -14.03 -1.43 4.57
CA GLU A 355 -15.14 -0.72 3.96
C GLU A 355 -16.31 -0.54 4.93
N LYS A 356 -16.62 -1.55 5.75
CA LYS A 356 -17.67 -1.44 6.77
C LYS A 356 -17.34 -0.38 7.81
N ALA A 357 -16.07 -0.25 8.20
CA ALA A 357 -15.64 0.84 9.09
C ALA A 357 -15.85 2.22 8.45
N LEU A 358 -15.54 2.38 7.15
CA LEU A 358 -15.83 3.61 6.41
C LEU A 358 -17.34 3.88 6.37
N GLU A 359 -18.16 2.86 6.09
CA GLU A 359 -19.63 2.98 5.99
C GLU A 359 -20.29 3.41 7.30
N LEU A 360 -19.77 2.95 8.43
CA LEU A 360 -20.32 3.28 9.74
C LEU A 360 -19.92 4.69 10.23
N MET A 361 -18.75 5.18 9.76
CA MET A 361 -18.13 6.36 10.34
C MET A 361 -18.17 7.61 9.46
N LEU A 362 -18.45 7.46 8.15
CA LEU A 362 -18.33 8.55 7.20
C LEU A 362 -19.63 8.83 6.44
N PRO A 363 -19.87 10.08 6.04
CA PRO A 363 -21.06 10.47 5.26
C PRO A 363 -20.86 10.09 3.77
N LEU A 364 -20.92 8.80 3.49
CA LEU A 364 -20.69 8.27 2.15
C LEU A 364 -21.92 8.44 1.24
N LYS A 365 -21.67 8.68 -0.05
CA LYS A 365 -22.74 8.60 -1.06
C LYS A 365 -23.35 7.18 -1.11
N PRO A 366 -24.61 7.04 -1.53
CA PRO A 366 -25.20 5.72 -1.78
C PRO A 366 -24.30 4.88 -2.69
N LYS A 367 -24.30 3.56 -2.48
CA LYS A 367 -23.57 2.64 -3.36
C LYS A 367 -24.27 2.62 -4.72
N GLU A 368 -23.56 3.04 -5.76
CA GLU A 368 -24.06 2.94 -7.12
C GLU A 368 -24.17 1.46 -7.52
N ALA A 369 -25.22 1.10 -8.24
CA ALA A 369 -25.31 -0.22 -8.83
C ALA A 369 -24.19 -0.38 -9.86
N VAL A 370 -23.41 -1.45 -9.75
CA VAL A 370 -22.42 -1.79 -10.78
C VAL A 370 -23.17 -2.11 -12.06
N GLY A 371 -23.19 -1.15 -12.98
CA GLY A 371 -23.74 -1.36 -14.31
C GLY A 371 -22.88 -2.40 -15.06
N SER A 372 -23.52 -3.31 -15.78
CA SER A 372 -22.80 -4.16 -16.73
C SER A 372 -22.34 -3.28 -17.88
N ASN A 373 -21.02 -3.09 -18.03
CA ASN A 373 -20.49 -2.44 -19.22
C ASN A 373 -20.83 -3.34 -20.43
N PRO A 374 -21.58 -2.83 -21.43
CA PRO A 374 -21.91 -3.62 -22.61
C PRO A 374 -20.64 -3.98 -23.37
N GLU A 375 -20.65 -5.13 -24.03
CA GLU A 375 -19.57 -5.52 -24.93
C GLU A 375 -19.59 -4.62 -26.17
N LEU A 376 -18.46 -4.01 -26.51
CA LEU A 376 -18.29 -3.22 -27.72
C LEU A 376 -17.82 -4.13 -28.86
N SER A 377 -18.39 -3.94 -30.04
CA SER A 377 -17.96 -4.65 -31.26
C SER A 377 -16.57 -4.16 -31.72
N MET A 378 -15.80 -5.06 -32.29
CA MET A 378 -14.48 -4.78 -32.88
C MET A 378 -14.44 -5.30 -34.31
N THR A 379 -13.82 -4.54 -35.20
CA THR A 379 -13.49 -5.02 -36.56
C THR A 379 -12.28 -5.98 -36.51
N PRO A 380 -12.10 -6.86 -37.49
CA PRO A 380 -10.91 -7.71 -37.59
C PRO A 380 -9.60 -6.91 -37.60
N ALA A 381 -9.59 -5.75 -38.25
CA ALA A 381 -8.44 -4.85 -38.31
C ALA A 381 -8.10 -4.30 -36.91
N GLU A 382 -9.12 -3.92 -36.15
CA GLU A 382 -8.93 -3.45 -34.77
C GLU A 382 -8.44 -4.59 -33.85
N MET A 383 -8.98 -5.79 -33.95
CA MET A 383 -8.53 -6.93 -33.16
C MET A 383 -7.04 -7.24 -33.41
N ALA A 384 -6.56 -7.09 -34.66
CA ALA A 384 -5.17 -7.33 -35.01
C ALA A 384 -4.18 -6.42 -34.25
N ASN A 385 -4.62 -5.23 -33.85
CA ASN A 385 -3.78 -4.29 -33.08
C ASN A 385 -3.44 -4.82 -31.67
N TYR A 386 -4.29 -5.67 -31.12
CA TYR A 386 -4.17 -6.18 -29.75
C TYR A 386 -3.46 -7.53 -29.67
N ILE A 387 -3.45 -8.32 -30.75
CA ILE A 387 -2.83 -9.64 -30.79
C ILE A 387 -1.32 -9.53 -30.55
N GLY A 388 -0.78 -10.32 -29.60
CA GLY A 388 0.65 -10.34 -29.30
C GLY A 388 0.96 -11.06 -28.02
N GLN A 389 2.25 -11.18 -27.74
CA GLN A 389 2.81 -11.69 -26.49
C GLN A 389 3.29 -10.54 -25.65
N TYR A 390 2.99 -10.56 -24.35
CA TYR A 390 3.36 -9.49 -23.41
C TYR A 390 4.07 -10.10 -22.21
N GLY A 391 5.16 -9.45 -21.79
CA GLY A 391 5.99 -9.93 -20.68
C GLY A 391 6.91 -8.86 -20.12
N GLN A 392 7.77 -9.28 -19.20
CA GLN A 392 8.87 -8.46 -18.70
C GLN A 392 10.22 -9.06 -19.14
N ARG A 393 10.60 -10.25 -18.69
CA ARG A 393 11.66 -11.07 -19.27
C ARG A 393 11.07 -12.23 -20.07
N GLU A 394 10.06 -12.85 -19.52
CA GLU A 394 9.33 -13.96 -20.12
C GLU A 394 7.91 -13.54 -20.49
N VAL A 395 7.28 -14.29 -21.36
CA VAL A 395 5.86 -14.08 -21.70
C VAL A 395 4.99 -14.33 -20.48
N ILE A 396 4.24 -13.30 -20.06
CA ILE A 396 3.31 -13.35 -18.93
C ILE A 396 1.90 -13.64 -19.42
N VAL A 397 1.51 -13.02 -20.54
CA VAL A 397 0.19 -13.18 -21.17
C VAL A 397 0.33 -13.12 -22.68
N GLU A 398 -0.60 -13.79 -23.37
CA GLU A 398 -0.79 -13.71 -24.82
C GLU A 398 -2.21 -13.25 -25.13
N ILE A 399 -2.36 -12.38 -26.09
CA ILE A 399 -3.66 -12.07 -26.70
C ILE A 399 -3.68 -12.75 -28.07
N ILE A 400 -4.59 -13.69 -28.25
CA ILE A 400 -4.71 -14.49 -29.48
C ILE A 400 -6.10 -14.34 -30.08
N LEU A 401 -6.23 -14.63 -31.38
CA LEU A 401 -7.52 -14.73 -32.07
C LEU A 401 -7.93 -16.21 -32.16
N LYS A 402 -9.13 -16.55 -31.64
CA LYS A 402 -9.66 -17.88 -31.68
C LYS A 402 -11.18 -17.82 -32.02
N ASN A 403 -11.60 -18.48 -33.08
CA ASN A 403 -13.00 -18.48 -33.53
C ASN A 403 -13.60 -17.08 -33.72
N GLY A 404 -12.80 -16.14 -34.28
CA GLY A 404 -13.22 -14.74 -34.51
C GLY A 404 -13.31 -13.84 -33.25
N LYS A 405 -12.83 -14.32 -32.09
CA LYS A 405 -12.81 -13.55 -30.84
C LYS A 405 -11.40 -13.49 -30.26
N LEU A 406 -11.13 -12.39 -29.59
CA LEU A 406 -9.89 -12.26 -28.81
C LEU A 406 -9.97 -13.11 -27.54
N VAL A 407 -8.85 -13.73 -27.20
CA VAL A 407 -8.70 -14.61 -26.04
C VAL A 407 -7.43 -14.21 -25.28
N LEU A 408 -7.55 -14.04 -23.98
CA LEU A 408 -6.42 -13.89 -23.06
C LEU A 408 -5.93 -15.29 -22.69
N LYS A 409 -4.67 -15.58 -23.03
CA LYS A 409 -4.00 -16.83 -22.68
C LYS A 409 -2.92 -16.53 -21.63
N GLN A 410 -2.97 -17.29 -20.54
CA GLN A 410 -2.01 -17.20 -19.44
C GLN A 410 -1.65 -18.61 -18.98
N GLY A 411 -0.45 -19.07 -19.38
CA GLY A 411 -0.08 -20.47 -19.23
C GLY A 411 -1.09 -21.39 -19.93
N PRO A 412 -1.65 -22.40 -19.23
CA PRO A 412 -2.67 -23.29 -19.78
C PRO A 412 -4.09 -22.69 -19.83
N SER A 413 -4.30 -21.53 -19.19
CA SER A 413 -5.64 -20.91 -19.09
C SER A 413 -5.92 -20.05 -20.33
N GLU A 414 -7.05 -20.28 -20.98
CA GLU A 414 -7.59 -19.46 -22.05
C GLU A 414 -8.92 -18.87 -21.61
N ARG A 415 -9.09 -17.55 -21.75
CA ARG A 415 -10.29 -16.84 -21.35
C ARG A 415 -10.73 -15.89 -22.46
N PRO A 416 -11.95 -16.00 -22.97
CA PRO A 416 -12.50 -15.01 -23.89
C PRO A 416 -12.45 -13.61 -23.23
N ILE A 417 -12.09 -12.62 -24.04
CA ILE A 417 -12.10 -11.23 -23.59
C ILE A 417 -13.14 -10.45 -24.38
N ARG A 418 -13.76 -9.51 -23.71
CA ARG A 418 -14.69 -8.55 -24.30
C ARG A 418 -14.15 -7.12 -24.13
N LYS A 419 -14.32 -6.30 -25.14
CA LYS A 419 -14.00 -4.88 -25.07
C LYS A 419 -15.13 -4.17 -24.31
N ILE A 420 -14.77 -3.37 -23.30
CA ILE A 420 -15.74 -2.65 -22.46
C ILE A 420 -15.63 -1.12 -22.60
N SER A 421 -14.50 -0.63 -23.10
CA SER A 421 -14.32 0.77 -23.55
C SER A 421 -13.14 0.81 -24.54
N GLU A 422 -12.68 1.96 -24.94
CA GLU A 422 -11.72 2.17 -26.03
C GLU A 422 -10.55 1.18 -26.05
N ASN A 423 -9.78 1.10 -24.96
CA ASN A 423 -8.64 0.19 -24.82
C ASN A 423 -8.74 -0.70 -23.57
N ARG A 424 -9.93 -0.78 -22.98
CA ARG A 424 -10.21 -1.56 -21.78
C ARG A 424 -10.98 -2.82 -22.13
N PHE A 425 -10.56 -3.90 -21.53
CA PHE A 425 -11.06 -5.24 -21.75
C PHE A 425 -11.41 -5.91 -20.42
N ALA A 426 -12.31 -6.86 -20.46
CA ALA A 426 -12.63 -7.73 -19.35
C ALA A 426 -12.49 -9.20 -19.80
N ALA A 427 -11.86 -10.01 -18.94
CA ALA A 427 -11.79 -11.46 -19.08
C ALA A 427 -12.59 -12.12 -17.96
N GLU A 428 -13.34 -13.17 -18.26
CA GLU A 428 -14.01 -13.97 -17.26
C GLU A 428 -12.98 -14.77 -16.45
N ALA A 429 -13.00 -14.61 -15.12
CA ALA A 429 -12.17 -15.42 -14.23
C ALA A 429 -12.93 -16.66 -13.77
N PRO A 430 -12.24 -17.78 -13.48
CA PRO A 430 -12.86 -18.92 -12.81
C PRO A 430 -13.50 -18.48 -11.50
N GLY A 431 -14.83 -18.63 -11.37
CA GLY A 431 -15.56 -18.22 -10.16
C GLY A 431 -16.31 -16.88 -10.25
N SER A 432 -16.59 -16.36 -11.46
CA SER A 432 -17.50 -15.24 -11.76
C SER A 432 -17.00 -13.81 -11.53
N THR A 433 -15.75 -13.56 -11.19
CA THR A 433 -15.23 -12.19 -11.11
C THR A 433 -14.57 -11.80 -12.43
N LEU A 434 -15.06 -10.73 -13.06
CA LEU A 434 -14.41 -10.17 -14.26
C LEU A 434 -13.06 -9.56 -13.86
N THR A 435 -12.01 -9.92 -14.59
CA THR A 435 -10.70 -9.27 -14.46
C THR A 435 -10.58 -8.23 -15.56
N GLU A 436 -10.55 -6.97 -15.19
CA GLU A 436 -10.35 -5.86 -16.13
C GLU A 436 -8.87 -5.58 -16.34
N PHE A 437 -8.52 -5.23 -17.58
CA PHE A 437 -7.17 -4.82 -17.98
C PHE A 437 -7.24 -3.82 -19.13
N VAL A 438 -6.10 -3.20 -19.41
CA VAL A 438 -5.96 -2.23 -20.51
C VAL A 438 -4.85 -2.70 -21.45
N LEU A 439 -5.08 -2.55 -22.76
CA LEU A 439 -4.06 -2.69 -23.79
C LEU A 439 -3.67 -1.28 -24.27
N VAL A 440 -2.53 -0.79 -23.81
CA VAL A 440 -2.05 0.57 -24.09
C VAL A 440 -1.42 0.58 -25.46
N LEU A 441 -1.96 1.43 -26.36
CA LEU A 441 -1.49 1.52 -27.75
C LEU A 441 -0.20 2.35 -27.83
N GLY A 442 0.74 1.89 -28.65
CA GLY A 442 1.91 2.64 -29.06
C GLY A 442 1.62 3.62 -30.21
N ALA A 443 2.64 4.30 -30.65
CA ALA A 443 2.55 5.29 -31.75
C ALA A 443 2.18 4.67 -33.11
N ASP A 444 2.42 3.37 -33.29
CA ASP A 444 2.06 2.59 -34.48
C ASP A 444 0.61 2.08 -34.48
N GLY A 445 -0.18 2.42 -33.45
CA GLY A 445 -1.56 1.99 -33.25
C GLY A 445 -1.68 0.54 -32.73
N LYS A 446 -0.59 -0.18 -32.53
CA LYS A 446 -0.61 -1.52 -31.92
C LYS A 446 -0.45 -1.43 -30.40
N ALA A 447 -0.97 -2.42 -29.68
CA ALA A 447 -0.79 -2.46 -28.25
C ALA A 447 0.68 -2.66 -27.88
N GLU A 448 1.28 -1.68 -27.23
CA GLU A 448 2.66 -1.69 -26.73
C GLU A 448 2.71 -2.36 -25.35
N PHE A 449 1.69 -2.13 -24.50
CA PHE A 449 1.64 -2.72 -23.16
C PHE A 449 0.30 -3.39 -22.87
N PHE A 450 0.38 -4.49 -22.13
CA PHE A 450 -0.73 -5.05 -21.36
C PHE A 450 -0.61 -4.54 -19.92
N GLN A 451 -1.70 -4.01 -19.34
CA GLN A 451 -1.71 -3.63 -17.93
C GLN A 451 -2.90 -4.20 -17.20
N GLY A 452 -2.63 -5.06 -16.19
CA GLY A 452 -3.60 -5.59 -15.25
C GLY A 452 -3.32 -5.09 -13.82
N GLY A 453 -4.29 -4.42 -13.21
CA GLY A 453 -4.09 -3.79 -11.92
C GLY A 453 -2.91 -2.80 -11.95
N LEU A 454 -1.94 -2.98 -11.06
CA LEU A 454 -0.75 -2.11 -10.98
C LEU A 454 0.45 -2.64 -11.79
N ARG A 455 0.34 -3.77 -12.51
CA ARG A 455 1.47 -4.37 -13.24
C ARG A 455 1.28 -4.26 -14.74
N SER A 456 2.40 -3.98 -15.41
CA SER A 456 2.45 -3.89 -16.86
C SER A 456 3.44 -4.90 -17.45
N ALA A 457 3.15 -5.33 -18.66
CA ALA A 457 3.99 -6.16 -19.49
C ALA A 457 4.13 -5.51 -20.86
N VAL A 458 5.36 -5.41 -21.38
CA VAL A 458 5.62 -4.86 -22.71
C VAL A 458 5.39 -5.94 -23.77
N ARG A 459 4.99 -5.55 -24.98
CA ARG A 459 4.90 -6.48 -26.11
C ARG A 459 6.27 -7.06 -26.42
N ILE A 460 6.37 -8.41 -26.44
CA ILE A 460 7.58 -9.18 -26.76
C ILE A 460 7.42 -9.75 -28.18
N GLY A 461 8.43 -9.62 -29.00
CA GLY A 461 8.42 -10.13 -30.37
C GLY A 461 7.74 -9.16 -31.37
N LYS A 462 8.11 -9.33 -32.65
CA LYS A 462 7.54 -8.58 -33.79
C LYS A 462 6.20 -9.13 -34.21
#